data_f3fa7678ae80ba9cbd77125bee311bb7
#
_entry.id   f3fa7678ae80ba9cbd77125bee311bb7
#
_cell.length_a   1.000
_cell.length_b   1.000
_cell.length_c   1.000
_cell.angle_alpha   90.00
_cell.angle_beta   90.00
_cell.angle_gamma   90.00
#
_symmetry.space_group_name_H-M   'P 1'
#
loop_
_entity.id
_entity.type
_entity.pdbx_description
1 polymer ?
#
loop_
_entity_poly.entity_id
_entity_poly.type
_entity_poly.pdbx_seq_one_letter_code
_entity_poly.pdbx_strand_id
1 'polypeptide(L)'
;MRSRPLFVPFGSSFRARLALLPLLALLHSAPAHAAFHLNEFTKVMVGLNGNNTIQAVELKMLAGGENLVGGMSIKVYNAAGMQVDSLGSFAGSVPNGVAGRNILCATENFSAAFGITPDLLIKPGLLVGTGQVSFEKPTCFANAVGYGSVTTPKNGTTSASALPADFAMALVRTIDDGTAVFCPLSEDAAARFQLASGSSASPITFTNNSGASVNVFPTASGVDGTPPGQAALRVYPNPFNTGARIVAPGYGYLSVYDIRGRMVRSWGSPFVSPAVVGPMQLDWNGTDAAGHRLPSGIYFVQYGLSPQDRARVVLLR
;
A
#
# COMPACT_ATOMS: atom_id res chain seq x y z
N MET A 1 73.59 83.50 13.59
CA MET A 1 72.68 84.55 13.10
C MET A 1 71.31 84.02 12.96
N ARG A 2 70.37 84.71 13.48
CA ARG A 2 68.96 84.45 13.66
C ARG A 2 68.18 84.33 12.35
N SER A 3 67.20 83.47 12.27
CA SER A 3 65.86 83.87 11.82
C SER A 3 64.86 82.78 12.12
N ARG A 4 63.76 83.18 12.68
CA ARG A 4 62.63 82.40 13.20
C ARG A 4 61.68 81.90 12.07
N PRO A 5 60.94 80.84 12.27
CA PRO A 5 59.91 80.38 11.36
C PRO A 5 58.57 81.07 11.59
N LEU A 6 57.80 81.20 10.52
CA LEU A 6 56.41 81.70 10.51
C LEU A 6 55.46 80.56 10.79
N PHE A 7 54.58 80.76 11.73
CA PHE A 7 53.49 79.88 12.09
C PHE A 7 52.27 80.28 11.21
N VAL A 8 51.65 79.37 10.57
CA VAL A 8 50.30 79.51 9.98
C VAL A 8 49.41 78.38 10.44
N PRO A 9 48.30 78.68 11.15
CA PRO A 9 47.34 77.65 11.51
C PRO A 9 46.29 77.52 10.41
N PHE A 10 46.14 76.36 9.82
CA PHE A 10 44.97 76.06 9.04
C PHE A 10 44.18 74.99 9.76
N GLY A 11 43.17 75.45 10.46
CA GLY A 11 42.08 74.55 10.90
C GLY A 11 41.05 74.40 9.79
N SER A 12 40.75 73.20 9.45
CA SER A 12 39.48 72.88 8.86
C SER A 12 39.12 71.46 9.25
N SER A 13 38.26 71.38 10.20
CA SER A 13 37.61 70.19 10.62
C SER A 13 36.68 69.64 9.49
N PHE A 14 37.15 68.68 8.71
CA PHE A 14 36.33 67.91 7.82
C PHE A 14 35.63 66.81 8.66
N ARG A 15 34.45 67.12 9.15
CA ARG A 15 33.55 66.07 9.69
C ARG A 15 33.03 65.21 8.52
N ALA A 16 33.71 64.12 8.24
CA ALA A 16 33.16 63.06 7.39
C ALA A 16 31.97 62.52 8.08
N ARG A 17 30.78 62.93 7.64
CA ARG A 17 29.51 62.25 7.97
C ARG A 17 29.49 60.92 7.22
N LEU A 18 29.87 59.86 7.91
CA LEU A 18 29.65 58.50 7.45
C LEU A 18 28.14 58.25 7.40
N ALA A 19 27.55 58.41 6.23
CA ALA A 19 26.17 58.04 5.97
C ALA A 19 26.11 56.53 6.05
N LEU A 20 25.61 56.02 7.17
CA LEU A 20 25.22 54.62 7.34
C LEU A 20 23.98 54.40 6.47
N LEU A 21 24.20 53.97 5.22
CA LEU A 21 23.12 53.39 4.40
C LEU A 21 22.71 52.10 5.08
N PRO A 22 21.45 51.94 5.51
CA PRO A 22 20.97 50.66 5.91
C PRO A 22 20.93 49.77 4.64
N LEU A 23 21.84 48.84 4.58
CA LEU A 23 21.77 47.72 3.63
C LEU A 23 20.52 46.91 4.01
N LEU A 24 19.37 47.33 3.48
CA LEU A 24 18.16 46.57 3.52
C LEU A 24 18.40 45.34 2.66
N ALA A 25 18.97 44.33 3.26
CA ALA A 25 19.02 43.00 2.68
C ALA A 25 17.58 42.59 2.49
N LEU A 26 17.01 42.78 1.30
CA LEU A 26 15.83 42.09 0.82
C LEU A 26 16.20 40.61 0.91
N LEU A 27 15.87 40.01 2.03
CA LEU A 27 15.70 38.58 2.12
C LEU A 27 14.54 38.26 1.16
N HIS A 28 14.88 38.04 -0.10
CA HIS A 28 14.01 37.33 -1.00
C HIS A 28 13.92 35.92 -0.41
N SER A 29 12.93 35.70 0.44
CA SER A 29 12.48 34.34 0.66
C SER A 29 12.03 33.84 -0.72
N ALA A 30 12.94 33.17 -1.42
CA ALA A 30 12.52 32.33 -2.52
C ALA A 30 11.35 31.51 -2.00
N PRO A 31 10.20 31.49 -2.69
CA PRO A 31 9.14 30.59 -2.29
C PRO A 31 9.79 29.23 -2.22
N ALA A 32 9.82 28.64 -1.03
CA ALA A 32 10.18 27.24 -0.89
C ALA A 32 9.09 26.49 -1.67
N HIS A 33 9.40 26.20 -2.93
CA HIS A 33 8.58 25.25 -3.67
C HIS A 33 8.71 23.95 -2.87
N ALA A 34 7.67 23.63 -2.13
CA ALA A 34 7.58 22.36 -1.47
C ALA A 34 7.78 21.29 -2.55
N ALA A 35 8.86 20.59 -2.41
CA ALA A 35 9.28 19.59 -3.38
C ALA A 35 8.50 18.32 -3.06
N PHE A 36 7.31 18.12 -3.68
CA PHE A 36 6.46 16.92 -3.54
C PHE A 36 7.16 15.61 -3.92
N HIS A 37 8.43 15.64 -4.16
CA HIS A 37 9.21 14.54 -4.68
C HIS A 37 10.00 13.79 -3.62
N LEU A 38 9.91 14.20 -2.37
CA LEU A 38 10.58 13.52 -1.26
C LEU A 38 9.59 12.59 -0.50
N ASN A 39 8.68 11.98 -1.24
CA ASN A 39 7.79 10.92 -0.77
C ASN A 39 8.12 9.62 -1.50
N GLU A 40 8.31 8.53 -0.77
CA GLU A 40 8.61 7.23 -1.33
C GLU A 40 7.57 6.18 -0.91
N PHE A 41 7.27 5.23 -1.80
CA PHE A 41 6.47 4.07 -1.42
C PHE A 41 7.22 3.23 -0.41
N THR A 42 6.55 2.90 0.69
CA THR A 42 7.05 1.98 1.70
C THR A 42 6.35 0.65 1.65
N LYS A 43 5.07 0.63 1.24
CA LYS A 43 4.28 -0.60 1.15
C LYS A 43 3.27 -0.55 0.02
N VAL A 44 3.07 -1.70 -0.62
CA VAL A 44 2.00 -1.92 -1.61
C VAL A 44 1.33 -3.26 -1.32
N MET A 45 0.02 -3.23 -1.09
CA MET A 45 -0.81 -4.42 -0.86
C MET A 45 -1.95 -4.44 -1.87
N VAL A 46 -2.08 -5.54 -2.61
CA VAL A 46 -3.07 -5.68 -3.69
C VAL A 46 -4.31 -6.47 -3.30
N GLY A 47 -4.31 -7.05 -2.11
CA GLY A 47 -5.44 -7.79 -1.57
C GLY A 47 -5.12 -8.42 -0.22
N LEU A 48 -6.15 -8.99 0.40
CA LEU A 48 -6.04 -9.71 1.67
C LEU A 48 -6.93 -10.96 1.60
N ASN A 49 -6.36 -12.13 1.86
CA ASN A 49 -7.08 -13.41 1.87
C ASN A 49 -7.92 -13.64 0.61
N GLY A 50 -7.36 -13.33 -0.57
CA GLY A 50 -8.04 -13.42 -1.86
C GLY A 50 -9.03 -12.29 -2.16
N ASN A 51 -9.24 -11.36 -1.24
CA ASN A 51 -10.09 -10.19 -1.46
C ASN A 51 -9.26 -9.03 -2.01
N ASN A 52 -9.32 -8.82 -3.32
CA ASN A 52 -8.62 -7.74 -4.01
C ASN A 52 -9.32 -6.37 -3.89
N THR A 53 -10.37 -6.24 -3.11
CA THR A 53 -10.96 -4.94 -2.80
C THR A 53 -10.39 -4.34 -1.50
N ILE A 54 -9.62 -5.12 -0.74
CA ILE A 54 -8.88 -4.66 0.45
C ILE A 54 -7.46 -4.32 0.00
N GLN A 55 -7.25 -3.08 -0.43
CA GLN A 55 -5.99 -2.63 -1.03
C GLN A 55 -5.45 -1.40 -0.32
N ALA A 56 -4.13 -1.30 -0.23
CA ALA A 56 -3.46 -0.15 0.36
C ALA A 56 -2.08 0.10 -0.24
N VAL A 57 -1.71 1.36 -0.32
CA VAL A 57 -0.34 1.81 -0.54
C VAL A 57 0.04 2.78 0.56
N GLU A 58 1.27 2.73 1.01
CA GLU A 58 1.80 3.64 2.02
C GLU A 58 3.02 4.36 1.46
N LEU A 59 3.03 5.66 1.66
CA LEU A 59 4.15 6.54 1.35
C LEU A 59 4.80 7.00 2.66
N LYS A 60 6.09 7.32 2.62
CA LYS A 60 6.83 7.96 3.70
C LYS A 60 7.38 9.29 3.22
N MET A 61 7.20 10.32 4.03
CA MET A 61 7.80 11.63 3.80
C MET A 61 9.27 11.61 4.25
N LEU A 62 10.20 11.85 3.33
CA LEU A 62 11.64 11.86 3.63
C LEU A 62 12.11 13.19 4.21
N ALA A 63 11.35 14.26 4.01
CA ALA A 63 11.67 15.59 4.54
C ALA A 63 10.44 16.26 5.17
N GLY A 64 10.68 17.32 5.92
CA GLY A 64 9.62 18.17 6.45
C GLY A 64 8.93 18.96 5.34
N GLY A 65 7.60 19.12 5.43
CA GLY A 65 6.80 19.85 4.44
C GLY A 65 6.30 19.01 3.26
N GLU A 66 6.67 17.74 3.15
CA GLU A 66 6.24 16.83 2.09
C GLU A 66 4.77 16.37 2.21
N ASN A 67 4.06 16.92 3.17
CA ASN A 67 2.61 16.79 3.34
C ASN A 67 1.79 17.64 2.36
N LEU A 68 2.44 18.53 1.60
CA LEU A 68 1.78 19.42 0.63
C LEU A 68 1.46 18.66 -0.68
N VAL A 69 0.71 17.59 -0.58
CA VAL A 69 0.43 16.62 -1.67
C VAL A 69 -0.74 17.02 -2.58
N GLY A 70 -1.32 18.20 -2.40
CA GLY A 70 -2.44 18.67 -3.22
C GLY A 70 -2.13 18.60 -4.73
N GLY A 71 -3.05 17.99 -5.49
CA GLY A 71 -2.89 17.74 -6.92
C GLY A 71 -2.04 16.52 -7.31
N MET A 72 -1.42 15.84 -6.34
CA MET A 72 -0.77 14.56 -6.56
C MET A 72 -1.82 13.44 -6.67
N SER A 73 -1.49 12.41 -7.42
CA SER A 73 -2.36 11.26 -7.66
C SER A 73 -1.59 9.94 -7.44
N ILE A 74 -2.31 8.95 -6.97
CA ILE A 74 -1.85 7.56 -7.05
C ILE A 74 -2.41 6.97 -8.34
N LYS A 75 -1.54 6.55 -9.26
CA LYS A 75 -1.93 5.94 -10.52
C LYS A 75 -1.41 4.53 -10.67
N VAL A 76 -2.10 3.73 -11.46
CA VAL A 76 -1.71 2.37 -11.81
C VAL A 76 -1.45 2.22 -13.29
N TYR A 77 -0.45 1.42 -13.58
CA TYR A 77 -0.03 1.07 -14.93
C TYR A 77 0.06 -0.46 -15.04
N ASN A 78 -0.24 -0.97 -16.22
CA ASN A 78 -0.05 -2.38 -16.50
C ASN A 78 1.45 -2.71 -16.71
N ALA A 79 1.75 -3.98 -16.93
CA ALA A 79 3.12 -4.46 -17.18
C ALA A 79 3.77 -3.79 -18.40
N ALA A 80 2.99 -3.40 -19.42
CA ALA A 80 3.45 -2.70 -20.61
C ALA A 80 3.60 -1.18 -20.43
N GLY A 81 3.44 -0.66 -19.22
CA GLY A 81 3.60 0.75 -18.90
C GLY A 81 2.45 1.65 -19.38
N MET A 82 1.32 1.08 -19.76
CA MET A 82 0.12 1.85 -20.08
C MET A 82 -0.65 2.16 -18.81
N GLN A 83 -1.09 3.42 -18.65
CA GLN A 83 -1.92 3.80 -17.51
C GLN A 83 -3.27 3.06 -17.59
N VAL A 84 -3.61 2.39 -16.49
CA VAL A 84 -4.89 1.70 -16.34
C VAL A 84 -5.93 2.66 -15.79
N ASP A 85 -5.60 3.33 -14.66
CA ASP A 85 -6.50 4.31 -14.03
C ASP A 85 -5.72 5.20 -13.04
N SER A 86 -6.40 6.22 -12.51
CA SER A 86 -6.01 6.93 -11.30
C SER A 86 -6.80 6.35 -10.12
N LEU A 87 -6.10 5.82 -9.12
CA LEU A 87 -6.73 5.27 -7.92
C LEU A 87 -7.38 6.36 -7.08
N GLY A 88 -6.77 7.55 -7.04
CA GLY A 88 -7.25 8.71 -6.31
C GLY A 88 -6.28 9.88 -6.44
N SER A 89 -6.79 11.07 -6.11
CA SER A 89 -6.01 12.32 -6.17
C SER A 89 -6.23 13.12 -4.89
N PHE A 90 -5.17 13.68 -4.36
CA PHE A 90 -5.23 14.52 -3.18
C PHE A 90 -5.83 15.89 -3.53
N ALA A 91 -6.94 16.25 -2.90
CA ALA A 91 -7.56 17.58 -3.06
C ALA A 91 -6.75 18.68 -2.34
N GLY A 92 -5.93 18.31 -1.35
CA GLY A 92 -5.14 19.24 -0.55
C GLY A 92 -4.01 18.52 0.18
N SER A 93 -3.41 19.21 1.13
CA SER A 93 -2.34 18.68 1.97
C SER A 93 -2.88 17.68 3.00
N VAL A 94 -2.03 16.72 3.41
CA VAL A 94 -2.29 15.94 4.61
C VAL A 94 -1.83 16.71 5.86
N PRO A 95 -2.42 16.45 7.05
CA PRO A 95 -2.27 17.37 8.19
C PRO A 95 -0.85 17.52 8.73
N ASN A 96 -0.07 16.43 8.79
CA ASN A 96 1.20 16.41 9.50
C ASN A 96 2.39 16.46 8.52
N GLY A 97 3.15 17.57 8.58
CA GLY A 97 4.30 17.82 7.72
C GLY A 97 5.66 17.42 8.31
N VAL A 98 5.71 16.62 9.38
CA VAL A 98 6.98 16.20 9.98
C VAL A 98 7.63 15.11 9.14
N ALA A 99 8.94 15.21 8.89
CA ALA A 99 9.72 14.17 8.21
C ALA A 99 9.55 12.80 8.88
N GLY A 100 9.53 11.73 8.09
CA GLY A 100 9.33 10.36 8.55
C GLY A 100 7.87 9.97 8.77
N ARG A 101 6.91 10.89 8.61
CA ARG A 101 5.48 10.55 8.67
C ARG A 101 5.06 9.80 7.41
N ASN A 102 4.14 8.87 7.62
CA ASN A 102 3.55 8.12 6.51
C ASN A 102 2.31 8.82 5.97
N ILE A 103 1.92 8.43 4.78
CA ILE A 103 0.67 8.79 4.12
C ILE A 103 0.03 7.49 3.66
N LEU A 104 -1.14 7.17 4.19
CA LEU A 104 -1.87 5.96 3.85
C LEU A 104 -2.92 6.24 2.79
N CYS A 105 -2.79 5.59 1.65
CA CYS A 105 -3.81 5.55 0.60
C CYS A 105 -4.44 4.17 0.59
N ALA A 106 -5.71 4.05 0.94
CA ALA A 106 -6.34 2.74 1.06
C ALA A 106 -7.80 2.77 0.58
N THR A 107 -8.30 1.59 0.25
CA THR A 107 -9.69 1.40 -0.14
C THR A 107 -10.62 1.52 1.07
N GLU A 108 -11.90 1.79 0.82
CA GLU A 108 -12.93 1.80 1.86
C GLU A 108 -13.00 0.45 2.58
N ASN A 109 -12.86 -0.65 1.84
CA ASN A 109 -12.86 -1.99 2.43
C ASN A 109 -11.64 -2.25 3.33
N PHE A 110 -10.48 -1.66 3.03
CA PHE A 110 -9.34 -1.68 3.93
C PHE A 110 -9.65 -0.90 5.21
N SER A 111 -10.21 0.30 5.06
CA SER A 111 -10.63 1.13 6.19
C SER A 111 -11.62 0.39 7.10
N ALA A 112 -12.63 -0.23 6.50
CA ALA A 112 -13.64 -1.01 7.23
C ALA A 112 -13.05 -2.25 7.93
N ALA A 113 -12.14 -2.96 7.25
CA ALA A 113 -11.52 -4.18 7.79
C ALA A 113 -10.62 -3.91 9.00
N PHE A 114 -9.96 -2.78 9.04
CA PHE A 114 -8.93 -2.48 10.05
C PHE A 114 -9.28 -1.31 10.98
N GLY A 115 -10.39 -0.61 10.75
CA GLY A 115 -10.81 0.52 11.59
C GLY A 115 -9.88 1.73 11.53
N ILE A 116 -9.16 1.92 10.39
CA ILE A 116 -8.25 3.04 10.19
C ILE A 116 -8.77 3.97 9.10
N THR A 117 -8.69 5.27 9.34
CA THR A 117 -9.03 6.27 8.31
C THR A 117 -7.81 6.53 7.44
N PRO A 118 -7.84 6.24 6.13
CA PRO A 118 -6.76 6.57 5.22
C PRO A 118 -6.69 8.08 4.97
N ASP A 119 -5.51 8.56 4.58
CA ASP A 119 -5.29 9.95 4.18
C ASP A 119 -5.84 10.23 2.77
N LEU A 120 -5.94 9.19 1.95
CA LEU A 120 -6.59 9.20 0.65
C LEU A 120 -7.39 7.91 0.46
N LEU A 121 -8.68 8.04 0.19
CA LEU A 121 -9.48 6.91 -0.29
C LEU A 121 -9.15 6.63 -1.75
N ILE A 122 -8.85 5.35 -2.05
CA ILE A 122 -8.53 4.88 -3.39
C ILE A 122 -9.57 3.90 -3.93
N LYS A 123 -9.68 3.84 -5.25
CA LYS A 123 -10.58 2.91 -5.96
C LYS A 123 -10.14 1.46 -5.73
N PRO A 124 -11.06 0.54 -5.42
CA PRO A 124 -10.74 -0.87 -5.20
C PRO A 124 -10.51 -1.64 -6.50
N GLY A 125 -9.79 -2.77 -6.40
CA GLY A 125 -9.67 -3.76 -7.46
C GLY A 125 -8.71 -3.42 -8.61
N LEU A 126 -8.03 -2.27 -8.54
CA LEU A 126 -7.15 -1.80 -9.61
C LEU A 126 -5.67 -2.10 -9.38
N LEU A 127 -5.26 -2.34 -8.15
CA LEU A 127 -3.95 -2.90 -7.84
C LEU A 127 -4.02 -4.42 -8.08
N VAL A 128 -3.25 -4.91 -9.03
CA VAL A 128 -3.22 -6.33 -9.41
C VAL A 128 -1.84 -6.92 -9.18
N GLY A 129 -1.69 -8.24 -9.23
CA GLY A 129 -0.45 -8.95 -8.88
C GLY A 129 0.78 -8.60 -9.72
N THR A 130 0.59 -8.01 -10.91
CA THR A 130 1.65 -7.56 -11.81
C THR A 130 1.28 -6.21 -12.40
N GLY A 131 2.14 -5.21 -12.23
CA GLY A 131 1.89 -3.86 -12.71
C GLY A 131 2.81 -2.84 -12.04
N GLN A 132 2.39 -1.61 -12.06
CA GLN A 132 3.14 -0.50 -11.48
C GLN A 132 2.19 0.44 -10.78
N VAL A 133 2.64 1.02 -9.68
CA VAL A 133 1.96 2.11 -8.98
C VAL A 133 2.89 3.31 -8.94
N SER A 134 2.34 4.51 -9.13
CA SER A 134 3.08 5.76 -9.07
C SER A 134 2.39 6.79 -8.17
N PHE A 135 3.21 7.66 -7.61
CA PHE A 135 2.79 8.90 -6.95
C PHE A 135 3.26 10.06 -7.81
N GLU A 136 2.32 10.75 -8.46
CA GLU A 136 2.64 11.68 -9.52
C GLU A 136 1.59 12.79 -9.72
N LYS A 137 2.00 13.82 -10.45
CA LYS A 137 1.15 14.82 -11.11
C LYS A 137 1.61 15.00 -12.56
N PRO A 138 0.87 15.70 -13.43
CA PRO A 138 1.18 15.78 -14.87
C PRO A 138 2.61 16.19 -15.20
N THR A 139 3.26 16.97 -14.35
CA THR A 139 4.61 17.49 -14.56
C THR A 139 5.69 16.83 -13.70
N CYS A 140 5.32 15.84 -12.88
CA CYS A 140 6.23 15.30 -11.88
C CYS A 140 5.85 13.87 -11.46
N PHE A 141 6.69 12.92 -11.78
CA PHE A 141 6.71 11.61 -11.12
C PHE A 141 7.54 11.73 -9.84
N ALA A 142 6.90 11.65 -8.69
CA ALA A 142 7.60 11.73 -7.42
C ALA A 142 8.17 10.37 -7.00
N ASN A 143 7.43 9.29 -7.18
CA ASN A 143 7.91 7.94 -6.92
C ASN A 143 7.08 6.92 -7.72
N ALA A 144 7.68 5.79 -8.06
CA ALA A 144 6.98 4.67 -8.70
C ALA A 144 7.63 3.35 -8.32
N VAL A 145 6.82 2.30 -8.21
CA VAL A 145 7.30 0.93 -8.00
C VAL A 145 6.59 -0.02 -8.95
N GLY A 146 7.38 -0.84 -9.63
CA GLY A 146 6.91 -1.95 -10.46
C GLY A 146 7.03 -3.28 -9.72
N TYR A 147 6.09 -4.18 -9.96
CA TYR A 147 6.07 -5.51 -9.35
C TYR A 147 5.53 -6.56 -10.33
N GLY A 148 6.03 -7.78 -10.18
CA GLY A 148 5.82 -8.84 -11.17
C GLY A 148 6.65 -8.62 -12.44
N SER A 149 6.22 -9.20 -13.55
CA SER A 149 6.94 -9.12 -14.83
C SER A 149 6.57 -7.83 -15.58
N VAL A 150 7.20 -6.71 -15.23
CA VAL A 150 7.02 -5.43 -15.93
C VAL A 150 7.96 -5.37 -17.13
N THR A 151 7.41 -5.15 -18.31
CA THR A 151 8.17 -5.09 -19.57
C THR A 151 8.58 -3.67 -19.97
N THR A 152 7.79 -2.68 -19.54
CA THR A 152 8.07 -1.27 -19.79
C THR A 152 7.92 -0.49 -18.49
N PRO A 153 8.95 -0.44 -17.66
CA PRO A 153 8.89 0.27 -16.38
C PRO A 153 8.74 1.78 -16.59
N LYS A 154 7.95 2.40 -15.75
CA LYS A 154 7.87 3.85 -15.66
C LYS A 154 9.09 4.38 -14.91
N ASN A 155 9.67 5.45 -15.43
CA ASN A 155 10.82 6.13 -14.83
C ASN A 155 12.00 5.21 -14.49
N GLY A 156 12.24 4.18 -15.30
CA GLY A 156 13.33 3.25 -15.08
C GLY A 156 13.13 2.30 -13.90
N THR A 157 11.96 2.30 -13.25
CA THR A 157 11.67 1.40 -12.13
C THR A 157 11.82 -0.05 -12.53
N THR A 158 12.62 -0.80 -11.81
CA THR A 158 12.77 -2.24 -12.02
C THR A 158 11.68 -3.01 -11.27
N SER A 159 11.34 -4.21 -11.77
CA SER A 159 10.28 -5.00 -11.17
C SER A 159 10.73 -5.67 -9.87
N ALA A 160 9.94 -5.47 -8.83
CA ALA A 160 9.97 -6.30 -7.63
C ALA A 160 9.21 -7.62 -7.85
N SER A 161 9.10 -8.45 -6.81
CA SER A 161 8.29 -9.67 -6.85
C SER A 161 6.82 -9.40 -7.18
N ALA A 162 6.17 -10.35 -7.84
CA ALA A 162 4.72 -10.30 -8.03
C ALA A 162 3.99 -10.30 -6.68
N LEU A 163 2.88 -9.57 -6.61
CA LEU A 163 2.07 -9.45 -5.41
C LEU A 163 0.85 -10.35 -5.51
N PRO A 164 0.78 -11.44 -4.76
CA PRO A 164 -0.45 -12.23 -4.65
C PRO A 164 -1.49 -11.45 -3.83
N ALA A 165 -2.74 -11.52 -4.24
CA ALA A 165 -3.86 -11.03 -3.45
C ALA A 165 -4.22 -11.98 -2.30
N ASP A 166 -3.67 -13.18 -2.32
CA ASP A 166 -3.83 -14.21 -1.31
C ASP A 166 -2.98 -13.85 -0.09
N PHE A 167 -3.50 -14.19 1.10
CA PHE A 167 -2.83 -13.89 2.36
C PHE A 167 -2.72 -12.38 2.69
N ALA A 168 -2.12 -12.07 3.81
CA ALA A 168 -1.68 -10.73 4.15
C ALA A 168 -0.27 -10.51 3.60
N MET A 169 -0.15 -10.27 2.30
CA MET A 169 1.12 -10.03 1.64
C MET A 169 1.21 -8.61 1.11
N ALA A 170 2.37 -8.02 1.30
CA ALA A 170 2.68 -6.71 0.71
C ALA A 170 4.13 -6.66 0.24
N LEU A 171 4.40 -5.85 -0.77
CA LEU A 171 5.75 -5.33 -0.96
C LEU A 171 6.05 -4.38 0.18
N VAL A 172 7.17 -4.58 0.83
CA VAL A 172 7.66 -3.73 1.91
C VAL A 172 9.05 -3.25 1.56
N ARG A 173 9.27 -1.94 1.65
CA ARG A 173 10.59 -1.34 1.49
C ARG A 173 11.46 -1.76 2.67
N THR A 174 12.64 -2.29 2.37
CA THR A 174 13.61 -2.77 3.36
C THR A 174 14.87 -1.90 3.42
N ILE A 175 15.11 -1.10 2.38
CA ILE A 175 16.24 -0.18 2.31
C ILE A 175 15.69 1.24 2.29
N ASP A 176 15.95 1.96 3.36
CA ASP A 176 15.66 3.39 3.52
C ASP A 176 17.02 4.11 3.47
N ASP A 177 17.48 4.38 2.27
CA ASP A 177 18.78 5.02 2.06
C ASP A 177 18.69 6.55 1.96
N GLY A 178 17.48 7.09 2.15
CA GLY A 178 17.23 8.53 2.14
C GLY A 178 17.59 9.20 0.80
N THR A 179 17.74 8.45 -0.26
CA THR A 179 18.01 9.00 -1.59
C THR A 179 16.77 9.73 -2.07
N ALA A 180 16.77 11.02 -1.81
CA ALA A 180 15.77 11.93 -2.34
C ALA A 180 15.91 11.97 -3.86
N VAL A 181 14.85 11.62 -4.55
CA VAL A 181 14.81 11.62 -6.00
C VAL A 181 13.99 12.80 -6.46
N PHE A 182 14.54 13.58 -7.36
CA PHE A 182 13.92 14.81 -7.84
C PHE A 182 13.01 14.54 -9.04
N CYS A 183 11.82 15.17 -9.09
CA CYS A 183 11.05 15.25 -10.32
C CYS A 183 11.94 15.72 -11.49
N PRO A 184 11.96 15.05 -12.66
CA PRO A 184 10.97 14.09 -13.13
C PRO A 184 11.35 12.61 -12.96
N LEU A 185 12.43 12.28 -12.30
CA LEU A 185 12.99 10.92 -12.27
C LEU A 185 13.10 10.42 -10.85
N SER A 186 12.20 9.55 -10.48
CA SER A 186 12.27 8.80 -9.25
C SER A 186 12.29 7.32 -9.60
N GLU A 187 13.47 6.76 -9.61
CA GLU A 187 13.64 5.32 -9.78
C GLU A 187 13.58 4.64 -8.43
N ASP A 188 12.75 3.62 -8.33
CA ASP A 188 12.76 2.73 -7.20
C ASP A 188 13.27 1.35 -7.63
N ALA A 189 14.42 0.97 -7.11
CA ALA A 189 15.03 -0.30 -7.48
C ALA A 189 14.27 -1.47 -6.84
N ALA A 190 14.04 -2.53 -7.58
CA ALA A 190 13.42 -3.76 -7.09
C ALA A 190 14.09 -4.31 -5.83
N ALA A 191 15.42 -4.15 -5.71
CA ALA A 191 16.20 -4.59 -4.56
C ALA A 191 15.84 -3.88 -3.25
N ARG A 192 15.14 -2.73 -3.32
CA ARG A 192 14.66 -2.00 -2.14
C ARG A 192 13.39 -2.57 -1.53
N PHE A 193 12.74 -3.48 -2.23
CA PHE A 193 11.49 -4.08 -1.78
C PHE A 193 11.62 -5.57 -1.60
N GLN A 194 10.98 -6.07 -0.56
CA GLN A 194 10.80 -7.50 -0.34
C GLN A 194 9.30 -7.80 -0.24
N LEU A 195 8.94 -8.99 -0.73
CA LEU A 195 7.62 -9.53 -0.50
C LEU A 195 7.57 -10.04 0.95
N ALA A 196 6.77 -9.38 1.77
CA ALA A 196 6.54 -9.75 3.16
C ALA A 196 5.19 -10.43 3.32
N SER A 197 5.15 -11.46 4.16
CA SER A 197 3.92 -12.10 4.63
C SER A 197 3.66 -11.67 6.06
N GLY A 198 2.52 -11.03 6.30
CA GLY A 198 2.09 -10.70 7.64
C GLY A 198 1.76 -11.94 8.45
N SER A 199 2.12 -11.94 9.73
CA SER A 199 1.71 -12.94 10.70
C SER A 199 1.39 -12.27 12.04
N SER A 200 0.76 -12.96 12.96
CA SER A 200 0.49 -12.43 14.28
C SER A 200 1.77 -12.07 15.06
N ALA A 201 2.87 -12.78 14.79
CA ALA A 201 4.18 -12.52 15.40
C ALA A 201 4.98 -11.44 14.64
N SER A 202 4.72 -11.25 13.36
CA SER A 202 5.38 -10.26 12.50
C SER A 202 4.34 -9.64 11.53
N PRO A 203 3.46 -8.76 12.03
CA PRO A 203 2.42 -8.16 11.20
C PRO A 203 3.01 -7.13 10.22
N ILE A 204 2.33 -6.93 9.09
CA ILE A 204 2.61 -5.80 8.22
C ILE A 204 1.84 -4.60 8.79
N THR A 205 2.55 -3.61 9.28
CA THR A 205 1.93 -2.43 9.90
C THR A 205 1.75 -1.31 8.88
N PHE A 206 0.52 -0.85 8.70
CA PHE A 206 0.19 0.35 7.93
C PHE A 206 -0.10 1.52 8.87
N THR A 207 0.38 2.71 8.52
CA THR A 207 0.29 3.90 9.36
C THR A 207 -0.19 5.09 8.52
N ASN A 208 -1.20 5.80 8.99
CA ASN A 208 -1.67 7.03 8.36
C ASN A 208 -0.88 8.27 8.81
N ASN A 209 -1.17 9.41 8.22
CA ASN A 209 -0.44 10.66 8.50
C ASN A 209 -0.66 11.19 9.93
N SER A 210 -1.77 10.85 10.57
CA SER A 210 -2.00 11.19 11.98
C SER A 210 -1.13 10.35 12.94
N GLY A 211 -0.57 9.22 12.46
CA GLY A 211 0.21 8.28 13.24
C GLY A 211 -0.59 7.10 13.79
N ALA A 212 -1.88 6.99 13.43
CA ALA A 212 -2.64 5.79 13.72
C ALA A 212 -2.11 4.63 12.88
N SER A 213 -2.00 3.46 13.50
CA SER A 213 -1.41 2.28 12.85
C SER A 213 -2.31 1.06 13.01
N VAL A 214 -2.27 0.18 12.01
CA VAL A 214 -2.95 -1.11 12.04
C VAL A 214 -2.02 -2.22 11.58
N ASN A 215 -2.20 -3.38 12.18
CA ASN A 215 -1.44 -4.57 11.86
C ASN A 215 -2.24 -5.46 10.93
N VAL A 216 -1.69 -5.72 9.76
CA VAL A 216 -2.27 -6.60 8.75
C VAL A 216 -1.57 -7.95 8.82
N PHE A 217 -2.34 -8.97 9.14
CA PHE A 217 -1.92 -10.37 9.15
C PHE A 217 -3.14 -11.24 8.87
N PRO A 218 -2.96 -12.48 8.37
CA PRO A 218 -4.06 -13.40 8.25
C PRO A 218 -4.64 -13.64 9.65
N THR A 219 -5.89 -13.25 9.87
CA THR A 219 -6.58 -13.66 11.09
C THR A 219 -6.77 -15.16 11.03
N ALA A 220 -6.12 -15.88 11.93
CA ALA A 220 -6.45 -17.27 12.13
C ALA A 220 -7.94 -17.34 12.51
N SER A 221 -8.75 -17.99 11.68
CA SER A 221 -10.14 -18.26 11.99
C SER A 221 -10.21 -19.21 13.19
N GLY A 222 -10.34 -18.67 14.37
CA GLY A 222 -10.54 -19.46 15.58
C GLY A 222 -10.12 -18.71 16.85
N VAL A 223 -11.00 -17.96 17.38
CA VAL A 223 -11.44 -17.65 18.73
C VAL A 223 -11.91 -16.19 18.76
N ASP A 224 -13.22 -16.01 18.90
CA ASP A 224 -13.97 -14.83 19.34
C ASP A 224 -13.29 -13.46 19.27
N GLY A 225 -13.36 -12.85 18.09
CA GLY A 225 -12.86 -11.51 17.80
C GLY A 225 -13.15 -11.07 16.38
N THR A 226 -14.21 -11.62 15.74
CA THR A 226 -14.64 -11.24 14.40
C THR A 226 -15.08 -9.78 14.39
N PRO A 227 -14.45 -8.88 13.60
CA PRO A 227 -15.05 -7.57 13.35
C PRO A 227 -16.46 -7.77 12.80
N PRO A 228 -17.45 -6.98 13.19
CA PRO A 228 -18.82 -7.13 12.70
C PRO A 228 -18.83 -6.91 11.19
N GLY A 229 -19.02 -8.00 10.42
CA GLY A 229 -19.21 -7.97 8.97
C GLY A 229 -18.45 -8.98 8.12
N GLN A 230 -17.41 -9.65 8.61
CA GLN A 230 -16.74 -10.69 7.81
C GLN A 230 -17.37 -12.06 8.02
N ALA A 231 -17.90 -12.62 6.94
CA ALA A 231 -18.37 -14.00 6.93
C ALA A 231 -17.18 -14.97 7.00
N ALA A 232 -17.00 -15.66 8.12
CA ALA A 232 -16.00 -16.73 8.22
C ALA A 232 -16.38 -17.90 7.29
N LEU A 233 -15.39 -18.69 6.84
CA LEU A 233 -15.64 -19.93 6.12
C LEU A 233 -16.50 -20.86 7.00
N ARG A 234 -17.70 -21.19 6.54
CA ARG A 234 -18.65 -22.02 7.26
C ARG A 234 -19.15 -23.13 6.36
N VAL A 235 -19.38 -24.31 6.96
CA VAL A 235 -19.95 -25.46 6.28
C VAL A 235 -21.07 -26.04 7.14
N TYR A 236 -22.29 -26.05 6.60
CA TYR A 236 -23.45 -26.54 7.35
C TYR A 236 -24.50 -27.20 6.42
N PRO A 237 -25.23 -28.21 6.90
CA PRO A 237 -24.99 -28.89 8.18
C PRO A 237 -23.63 -29.58 8.22
N ASN A 238 -23.11 -29.79 9.42
CA ASN A 238 -21.88 -30.54 9.64
C ASN A 238 -22.04 -31.34 10.95
N PRO A 239 -22.13 -32.68 10.93
CA PRO A 239 -22.02 -33.60 9.78
C PRO A 239 -23.14 -33.46 8.75
N PHE A 240 -22.87 -33.90 7.50
CA PHE A 240 -23.89 -33.96 6.45
C PHE A 240 -23.90 -35.31 5.73
N ASN A 241 -25.05 -35.66 5.07
CA ASN A 241 -25.20 -36.89 4.31
C ASN A 241 -25.56 -36.64 2.84
N THR A 242 -26.42 -35.68 2.53
CA THR A 242 -26.89 -35.40 1.18
C THR A 242 -26.24 -34.17 0.57
N GLY A 243 -25.92 -33.18 1.38
CA GLY A 243 -25.31 -31.95 0.95
C GLY A 243 -25.02 -31.00 2.13
N ALA A 244 -24.03 -30.21 1.96
CA ALA A 244 -23.67 -29.14 2.88
C ALA A 244 -23.51 -27.83 2.10
N ARG A 245 -23.94 -26.73 2.70
CA ARG A 245 -23.71 -25.40 2.20
C ARG A 245 -22.37 -24.87 2.72
N ILE A 246 -21.56 -24.45 1.80
CA ILE A 246 -20.28 -23.78 2.09
C ILE A 246 -20.52 -22.29 1.90
N VAL A 247 -20.22 -21.50 2.95
CA VAL A 247 -20.24 -20.04 2.90
C VAL A 247 -18.81 -19.56 3.10
N ALA A 248 -18.27 -18.89 2.10
CA ALA A 248 -16.94 -18.28 2.16
C ALA A 248 -17.05 -16.74 2.26
N PRO A 249 -16.04 -16.08 2.85
CA PRO A 249 -16.07 -14.64 3.09
C PRO A 249 -16.18 -13.79 1.83
N GLY A 250 -15.84 -14.33 0.67
CA GLY A 250 -15.90 -13.65 -0.62
C GLY A 250 -15.85 -14.63 -1.78
N TYR A 251 -15.88 -14.09 -3.00
CA TYR A 251 -15.60 -14.89 -4.20
C TYR A 251 -14.11 -15.21 -4.26
N GLY A 252 -13.79 -16.49 -4.35
CA GLY A 252 -12.41 -16.97 -4.36
C GLY A 252 -12.32 -18.44 -4.73
N TYR A 253 -11.13 -18.97 -4.65
CA TYR A 253 -10.84 -20.38 -4.87
C TYR A 253 -11.25 -21.17 -3.64
N LEU A 254 -12.15 -22.12 -3.82
CA LEU A 254 -12.52 -23.10 -2.80
C LEU A 254 -12.04 -24.47 -3.22
N SER A 255 -11.45 -25.18 -2.29
CA SER A 255 -10.97 -26.55 -2.50
C SER A 255 -11.37 -27.45 -1.33
N VAL A 256 -11.58 -28.72 -1.63
CA VAL A 256 -11.87 -29.77 -0.64
C VAL A 256 -10.76 -30.81 -0.70
N TYR A 257 -10.23 -31.14 0.46
CA TYR A 257 -9.17 -32.12 0.64
C TYR A 257 -9.66 -33.29 1.50
N ASP A 258 -9.17 -34.48 1.21
CA ASP A 258 -9.30 -35.63 2.10
C ASP A 258 -8.26 -35.57 3.25
N ILE A 259 -8.33 -36.49 4.19
CA ILE A 259 -7.42 -36.56 5.35
C ILE A 259 -5.96 -36.82 4.96
N ARG A 260 -5.68 -37.21 3.73
CA ARG A 260 -4.33 -37.42 3.20
C ARG A 260 -3.78 -36.16 2.51
N GLY A 261 -4.56 -35.07 2.51
CA GLY A 261 -4.19 -33.83 1.84
C GLY A 261 -4.38 -33.85 0.32
N ARG A 262 -5.03 -34.88 -0.22
CA ARG A 262 -5.34 -34.95 -1.64
C ARG A 262 -6.57 -34.08 -1.93
N MET A 263 -6.45 -33.15 -2.87
CA MET A 263 -7.58 -32.37 -3.35
C MET A 263 -8.59 -33.25 -4.08
N VAL A 264 -9.83 -33.25 -3.63
CA VAL A 264 -10.93 -34.05 -4.22
C VAL A 264 -11.87 -33.20 -5.04
N ARG A 265 -11.98 -31.91 -4.76
CA ARG A 265 -12.84 -30.98 -5.51
C ARG A 265 -12.33 -29.54 -5.36
N SER A 266 -12.63 -28.73 -6.36
CA SER A 266 -12.41 -27.28 -6.32
C SER A 266 -13.49 -26.54 -7.07
N TRP A 267 -13.66 -25.26 -6.71
CA TRP A 267 -14.54 -24.30 -7.38
C TRP A 267 -13.85 -22.95 -7.48
N GLY A 268 -14.18 -22.22 -8.53
CA GLY A 268 -13.55 -20.95 -8.84
C GLY A 268 -12.22 -21.14 -9.54
N SER A 269 -11.58 -20.04 -9.81
CA SER A 269 -10.25 -20.02 -10.39
C SER A 269 -9.36 -19.16 -9.51
N PRO A 270 -8.10 -19.53 -9.28
CA PRO A 270 -7.15 -18.65 -8.63
C PRO A 270 -6.90 -17.35 -9.40
N PHE A 271 -7.47 -17.25 -10.63
CA PHE A 271 -7.25 -16.13 -11.56
C PHE A 271 -8.53 -15.38 -11.94
N VAL A 272 -9.65 -15.53 -11.23
CA VAL A 272 -10.92 -14.87 -11.61
C VAL A 272 -10.98 -13.44 -11.12
N SER A 273 -11.30 -12.56 -12.07
CA SER A 273 -11.65 -11.15 -11.85
C SER A 273 -12.94 -11.03 -11.01
N PRO A 274 -12.98 -10.24 -9.96
CA PRO A 274 -14.14 -10.10 -9.10
C PRO A 274 -15.07 -9.02 -9.66
N ALA A 275 -16.12 -9.45 -10.29
CA ALA A 275 -17.26 -8.56 -10.56
C ALA A 275 -18.36 -8.66 -9.50
N VAL A 276 -18.19 -9.47 -8.45
CA VAL A 276 -19.26 -9.73 -7.46
C VAL A 276 -18.72 -9.53 -6.05
N VAL A 277 -19.25 -8.54 -5.36
CA VAL A 277 -18.98 -8.25 -3.95
C VAL A 277 -19.99 -8.99 -3.09
N GLY A 278 -19.51 -9.82 -2.15
CA GLY A 278 -20.37 -10.51 -1.18
C GLY A 278 -19.86 -11.91 -0.83
N PRO A 279 -20.42 -12.55 0.20
CA PRO A 279 -20.03 -13.91 0.56
C PRO A 279 -20.40 -14.90 -0.55
N MET A 280 -19.46 -15.76 -0.90
CA MET A 280 -19.72 -16.86 -1.82
C MET A 280 -20.48 -17.96 -1.09
N GLN A 281 -21.56 -18.42 -1.69
CA GLN A 281 -22.31 -19.57 -1.20
C GLN A 281 -22.37 -20.64 -2.28
N LEU A 282 -22.06 -21.87 -1.91
CA LEU A 282 -22.20 -23.02 -2.81
C LEU A 282 -22.63 -24.25 -2.03
N ASP A 283 -23.31 -25.14 -2.71
CA ASP A 283 -23.77 -26.42 -2.15
C ASP A 283 -22.85 -27.55 -2.63
N TRP A 284 -22.33 -28.31 -1.69
CA TRP A 284 -21.51 -29.50 -1.95
C TRP A 284 -22.22 -30.77 -1.52
N ASN A 285 -22.47 -31.65 -2.46
CA ASN A 285 -23.17 -32.90 -2.26
C ASN A 285 -22.24 -34.08 -1.90
N GLY A 286 -21.00 -33.82 -1.51
CA GLY A 286 -20.03 -34.86 -1.17
C GLY A 286 -19.52 -35.65 -2.37
N THR A 287 -19.40 -35.00 -3.54
CA THR A 287 -18.80 -35.61 -4.73
C THR A 287 -17.42 -34.99 -5.03
N ASP A 288 -16.58 -35.73 -5.77
CA ASP A 288 -15.34 -35.26 -6.33
C ASP A 288 -15.56 -34.37 -7.58
N ALA A 289 -14.48 -33.94 -8.22
CA ALA A 289 -14.53 -33.11 -9.42
C ALA A 289 -15.14 -33.83 -10.63
N ALA A 290 -15.08 -35.15 -10.68
CA ALA A 290 -15.69 -35.98 -11.72
C ALA A 290 -17.14 -36.33 -11.43
N GLY A 291 -17.69 -35.92 -10.27
CA GLY A 291 -19.06 -36.23 -9.85
C GLY A 291 -19.24 -37.56 -9.11
N HIS A 292 -18.16 -38.30 -8.85
CA HIS A 292 -18.21 -39.53 -8.10
C HIS A 292 -18.46 -39.25 -6.62
N ARG A 293 -19.27 -40.10 -5.99
CA ARG A 293 -19.56 -39.99 -4.55
C ARG A 293 -18.31 -40.32 -3.73
N LEU A 294 -17.96 -39.42 -2.81
CA LEU A 294 -16.88 -39.63 -1.87
C LEU A 294 -17.37 -40.53 -0.71
N PRO A 295 -16.50 -41.37 -0.10
CA PRO A 295 -16.85 -42.17 1.06
C PRO A 295 -17.12 -41.32 2.31
N SER A 296 -17.80 -41.91 3.30
CA SER A 296 -17.90 -41.30 4.63
C SER A 296 -16.51 -41.01 5.20
N GLY A 297 -16.37 -39.85 5.78
CA GLY A 297 -15.05 -39.45 6.31
C GLY A 297 -14.95 -37.97 6.68
N ILE A 298 -13.77 -37.59 7.12
CA ILE A 298 -13.41 -36.21 7.41
C ILE A 298 -12.78 -35.60 6.16
N TYR A 299 -13.27 -34.43 5.80
CA TYR A 299 -12.76 -33.61 4.72
C TYR A 299 -12.44 -32.21 5.25
N PHE A 300 -11.61 -31.49 4.52
CA PHE A 300 -11.25 -30.12 4.84
C PHE A 300 -11.62 -29.22 3.66
N VAL A 301 -12.52 -28.29 3.89
CA VAL A 301 -12.82 -27.21 2.95
C VAL A 301 -11.83 -26.09 3.22
N GLN A 302 -11.16 -25.64 2.18
CA GLN A 302 -10.18 -24.56 2.25
C GLN A 302 -10.63 -23.44 1.32
N TYR A 303 -10.57 -22.20 1.83
CA TYR A 303 -10.78 -20.99 1.06
C TYR A 303 -9.45 -20.33 0.76
N GLY A 304 -9.22 -19.95 -0.51
CA GLY A 304 -7.94 -19.47 -0.97
C GLY A 304 -6.87 -20.55 -1.02
N LEU A 305 -5.61 -20.16 -1.06
CA LEU A 305 -4.46 -21.08 -1.10
C LEU A 305 -3.86 -21.33 0.30
N SER A 306 -4.36 -20.65 1.34
CA SER A 306 -3.86 -20.79 2.70
C SER A 306 -4.40 -22.02 3.42
N PRO A 307 -3.53 -22.86 3.99
CA PRO A 307 -3.96 -23.93 4.89
C PRO A 307 -4.69 -23.47 6.15
N GLN A 308 -4.63 -22.19 6.48
CA GLN A 308 -5.18 -21.63 7.72
C GLN A 308 -6.68 -21.33 7.61
N ASP A 309 -7.18 -21.09 6.39
CA ASP A 309 -8.60 -20.86 6.14
C ASP A 309 -9.30 -22.18 5.80
N ARG A 310 -9.32 -23.09 6.78
CA ARG A 310 -9.90 -24.42 6.64
C ARG A 310 -11.05 -24.67 7.60
N ALA A 311 -12.13 -25.22 7.06
CA ALA A 311 -13.22 -25.77 7.85
C ALA A 311 -13.21 -27.31 7.77
N ARG A 312 -13.22 -27.97 8.93
CA ARG A 312 -13.40 -29.43 8.99
C ARG A 312 -14.86 -29.76 8.74
N VAL A 313 -15.10 -30.71 7.87
CA VAL A 313 -16.45 -31.22 7.56
C VAL A 313 -16.50 -32.74 7.62
N VAL A 314 -17.59 -33.27 8.12
CA VAL A 314 -17.81 -34.71 8.24
C VAL A 314 -18.92 -35.12 7.27
N LEU A 315 -18.57 -35.98 6.30
CA LEU A 315 -19.49 -36.59 5.37
C LEU A 315 -19.96 -37.96 5.93
N LEU A 316 -21.24 -38.15 6.03
CA LEU A 316 -21.87 -39.40 6.41
C LEU A 316 -22.59 -40.01 5.18
N ARG A 317 -22.46 -41.32 4.99
CA ARG A 317 -23.13 -42.06 3.91
C ARG A 317 -23.83 -43.26 4.49
#